data_0994796e54b3dde177b69552ce649436
#
_entry.id   0994796e54b3dde177b69552ce649436
#
_cell.length_a   1.000
_cell.length_b   1.000
_cell.length_c   1.000
_cell.angle_alpha   90.00
_cell.angle_beta   90.00
_cell.angle_gamma   90.00
#
_symmetry.space_group_name_H-M   'P 1'
#
loop_
_entity.id
_entity.type
_entity.pdbx_description
1 polymer ?
#
loop_
_entity_poly.entity_id
_entity_poly.type
_entity_poly.pdbx_seq_one_letter_code
_entity_poly.pdbx_strand_id
1 'polypeptide(L)'
;MKLSFVDALLLNEQSERLRNAAKLVLATGEVFSGYSAGSLAMRSSNQGGSQEGVVITGEIVFNTTMAGYQEVITDPSYTGQIVMFTYPHIGNYGINSKDYESSKPWLRGIVTRSLENRTSSWRAEDTLESWLIQYDIPAITGIDTRRLTVCIREQGAVGCAFGTAPESILLEAAQREPGTTGADLTGIVTTDTVYNIGDPGNNYRIVAYDFGIKRSMLNYLKQFARVSVVPATFSADDALSLSPDIVFLSNGPGDPAALDIQVGIVSNLIGRVPIFGICLGHQILARAIGAATYKLPFGHHGGNHPVKRMATGRVEVTSQNHNYAVSGSSLESCGAKVTHVNLNDGVVEGMRVDSARIESVQYHPESSPGPHDSLYLFESLKELSR
;
A
#
# COMPACT_ATOMS: atom_id res chain seq x y z
N MET A 1 -12.30 4.13 -20.48
CA MET A 1 -13.69 4.02 -21.05
C MET A 1 -14.40 2.98 -20.21
N LYS A 2 -15.48 3.33 -19.51
CA LYS A 2 -16.26 2.35 -18.70
C LYS A 2 -16.91 1.35 -19.66
N LEU A 3 -16.70 0.05 -19.42
CA LEU A 3 -17.44 -1.01 -20.10
C LEU A 3 -18.93 -0.92 -19.72
N SER A 4 -19.82 -1.35 -20.64
CA SER A 4 -21.20 -1.55 -20.24
C SER A 4 -21.32 -2.76 -19.31
N PHE A 5 -22.38 -2.83 -18.50
CA PHE A 5 -22.62 -3.98 -17.61
C PHE A 5 -22.69 -5.32 -18.39
N VAL A 6 -23.23 -5.29 -19.61
CA VAL A 6 -23.28 -6.47 -20.52
C VAL A 6 -21.89 -6.87 -20.98
N ASP A 7 -21.04 -5.91 -21.36
CA ASP A 7 -19.67 -6.18 -21.76
C ASP A 7 -18.83 -6.75 -20.61
N ALA A 8 -19.05 -6.24 -19.38
CA ALA A 8 -18.42 -6.75 -18.18
C ALA A 8 -18.80 -8.20 -17.88
N LEU A 9 -20.08 -8.56 -18.01
CA LEU A 9 -20.55 -9.94 -17.86
C LEU A 9 -19.96 -10.87 -18.91
N LEU A 10 -19.91 -10.43 -20.17
CA LEU A 10 -19.34 -11.21 -21.28
C LEU A 10 -17.85 -11.47 -21.07
N LEU A 11 -17.09 -10.47 -20.61
CA LEU A 11 -15.68 -10.61 -20.28
C LEU A 11 -15.46 -11.59 -19.13
N ASN A 12 -16.32 -11.54 -18.13
CA ASN A 12 -16.27 -12.42 -16.99
C ASN A 12 -16.51 -13.89 -17.37
N GLU A 13 -17.56 -14.18 -18.15
CA GLU A 13 -17.83 -15.51 -18.68
C GLU A 13 -16.70 -16.01 -19.59
N GLN A 14 -16.14 -15.12 -20.39
CA GLN A 14 -15.01 -15.44 -21.27
C GLN A 14 -13.76 -15.80 -20.46
N SER A 15 -13.45 -15.02 -19.41
CA SER A 15 -12.31 -15.29 -18.54
C SER A 15 -12.44 -16.63 -17.82
N GLU A 16 -13.63 -16.97 -17.30
CA GLU A 16 -13.85 -18.28 -16.67
C GLU A 16 -13.60 -19.45 -17.61
N ARG A 17 -14.05 -19.35 -18.86
CA ARG A 17 -13.83 -20.38 -19.89
C ARG A 17 -12.36 -20.49 -20.32
N LEU A 18 -11.58 -19.43 -20.11
CA LEU A 18 -10.16 -19.34 -20.49
C LEU A 18 -9.22 -19.66 -19.32
N ARG A 19 -9.72 -19.98 -18.12
CA ARG A 19 -8.88 -20.33 -16.97
C ARG A 19 -8.06 -21.57 -17.27
N ASN A 20 -6.74 -21.38 -17.37
CA ASN A 20 -5.77 -22.43 -17.54
C ASN A 20 -5.13 -22.81 -16.20
N ALA A 21 -4.62 -24.04 -16.11
CA ALA A 21 -3.78 -24.41 -14.98
C ALA A 21 -2.59 -23.44 -14.88
N ALA A 22 -2.36 -22.95 -13.68
CA ALA A 22 -1.27 -22.01 -13.38
C ALA A 22 -0.59 -22.42 -12.07
N LYS A 23 0.65 -21.99 -11.92
CA LYS A 23 1.43 -22.24 -10.69
C LYS A 23 1.92 -20.94 -10.11
N LEU A 24 2.03 -20.90 -8.77
CA LEU A 24 2.79 -19.91 -8.02
C LEU A 24 3.98 -20.63 -7.40
N VAL A 25 5.17 -20.06 -7.59
CA VAL A 25 6.44 -20.62 -7.10
C VAL A 25 7.15 -19.55 -6.28
N LEU A 26 7.53 -19.88 -5.06
CA LEU A 26 8.34 -19.03 -4.20
C LEU A 26 9.83 -19.19 -4.55
N ALA A 27 10.63 -18.16 -4.31
CA ALA A 27 12.09 -18.22 -4.51
C ALA A 27 12.76 -19.34 -3.71
N THR A 28 12.14 -19.79 -2.63
CA THR A 28 12.57 -20.89 -1.76
C THR A 28 12.23 -22.28 -2.32
N GLY A 29 11.44 -22.34 -3.43
CA GLY A 29 11.14 -23.57 -4.17
C GLY A 29 9.75 -24.15 -3.89
N GLU A 30 8.95 -23.61 -2.96
CA GLU A 30 7.59 -24.09 -2.74
C GLU A 30 6.69 -23.76 -3.92
N VAL A 31 5.85 -24.74 -4.28
CA VAL A 31 4.94 -24.66 -5.42
C VAL A 31 3.49 -24.77 -4.95
N PHE A 32 2.65 -23.92 -5.50
CA PHE A 32 1.21 -23.89 -5.30
C PHE A 32 0.51 -23.96 -6.65
N SER A 33 -0.39 -24.92 -6.79
CA SER A 33 -1.19 -25.06 -8.01
C SER A 33 -2.50 -24.29 -7.92
N GLY A 34 -2.92 -23.68 -9.00
CA GLY A 34 -4.13 -22.90 -9.11
C GLY A 34 -4.54 -22.71 -10.57
N TYR A 35 -5.28 -21.66 -10.84
CA TYR A 35 -5.81 -21.33 -12.16
C TYR A 35 -5.56 -19.86 -12.49
N SER A 36 -5.28 -19.58 -13.77
CA SER A 36 -5.17 -18.22 -14.26
C SER A 36 -6.49 -17.46 -14.12
N ALA A 37 -6.42 -16.17 -13.78
CA ALA A 37 -7.56 -15.27 -13.69
C ALA A 37 -7.13 -13.83 -14.04
N GLY A 38 -8.10 -12.92 -14.18
CA GLY A 38 -7.82 -11.56 -14.60
C GLY A 38 -7.08 -11.50 -15.94
N SER A 39 -6.14 -10.60 -16.11
CA SER A 39 -5.40 -10.48 -17.37
C SER A 39 -4.51 -11.69 -17.68
N LEU A 40 -4.11 -12.49 -16.68
CA LEU A 40 -3.35 -13.71 -16.91
C LEU A 40 -4.13 -14.73 -17.72
N ALA A 41 -5.45 -14.88 -17.48
CA ALA A 41 -6.30 -15.78 -18.27
C ALA A 41 -6.35 -15.36 -19.75
N MET A 42 -6.45 -14.06 -20.02
CA MET A 42 -6.48 -13.50 -21.36
C MET A 42 -5.13 -13.63 -22.08
N ARG A 43 -4.03 -13.32 -21.38
CA ARG A 43 -2.66 -13.45 -21.92
C ARG A 43 -2.33 -14.90 -22.28
N SER A 44 -2.73 -15.85 -21.43
CA SER A 44 -2.47 -17.28 -21.64
C SER A 44 -3.20 -17.84 -22.85
N SER A 45 -4.40 -17.35 -23.16
CA SER A 45 -5.19 -17.80 -24.32
C SER A 45 -4.65 -17.26 -25.64
N ASN A 46 -4.03 -16.07 -25.62
CA ASN A 46 -3.51 -15.42 -26.83
C ASN A 46 -2.14 -15.97 -27.29
N GLN A 47 -1.44 -16.72 -26.44
CA GLN A 47 -0.10 -17.25 -26.77
C GLN A 47 -0.10 -18.50 -27.66
N GLY A 48 -1.23 -18.90 -28.21
CA GLY A 48 -1.37 -19.84 -29.32
C GLY A 48 -0.27 -20.92 -29.47
N GLY A 49 0.08 -21.64 -28.38
CA GLY A 49 1.04 -22.74 -28.42
C GLY A 49 2.52 -22.38 -28.21
N SER A 50 2.87 -21.17 -27.76
CA SER A 50 4.25 -20.90 -27.34
C SER A 50 4.59 -21.73 -26.09
N GLN A 51 5.70 -22.49 -26.14
CA GLN A 51 6.15 -23.36 -25.04
C GLN A 51 6.61 -22.57 -23.79
N GLU A 52 6.75 -21.25 -23.88
CA GLU A 52 7.33 -20.42 -22.83
C GLU A 52 6.33 -20.05 -21.72
N GLY A 53 5.02 -19.96 -22.04
CA GLY A 53 3.98 -19.56 -21.07
C GLY A 53 4.15 -18.12 -20.56
N VAL A 54 3.28 -17.70 -19.65
CA VAL A 54 3.31 -16.36 -19.02
C VAL A 54 4.01 -16.44 -17.67
N VAL A 55 4.84 -15.44 -17.36
CA VAL A 55 5.53 -15.28 -16.06
C VAL A 55 5.25 -13.90 -15.51
N ILE A 56 4.79 -13.84 -14.27
CA ILE A 56 4.58 -12.60 -13.49
C ILE A 56 5.44 -12.71 -12.22
N THR A 57 6.23 -11.71 -11.90
CA THR A 57 7.10 -11.69 -10.72
C THR A 57 6.81 -10.53 -9.79
N GLY A 58 7.17 -10.66 -8.53
CA GLY A 58 7.09 -9.63 -7.51
C GLY A 58 7.39 -10.17 -6.12
N GLU A 59 7.60 -9.27 -5.16
CA GLU A 59 7.65 -9.64 -3.75
C GLU A 59 6.24 -9.99 -3.26
N ILE A 60 6.06 -11.20 -2.72
CA ILE A 60 4.75 -11.63 -2.23
C ILE A 60 4.52 -11.19 -0.79
N VAL A 61 3.36 -10.56 -0.56
CA VAL A 61 2.85 -10.22 0.77
C VAL A 61 1.43 -10.75 0.94
N PHE A 62 0.99 -10.99 2.18
CA PHE A 62 -0.39 -11.37 2.45
C PHE A 62 -1.14 -10.25 3.17
N ASN A 63 -2.41 -10.05 2.83
CA ASN A 63 -3.29 -9.10 3.50
C ASN A 63 -4.42 -9.85 4.22
N THR A 64 -4.66 -9.49 5.50
CA THR A 64 -5.61 -10.16 6.38
C THR A 64 -6.96 -9.46 6.49
N THR A 65 -7.21 -8.39 5.75
CA THR A 65 -8.51 -7.72 5.74
C THR A 65 -9.62 -8.62 5.20
N MET A 66 -10.79 -8.58 5.83
CA MET A 66 -11.96 -9.36 5.41
C MET A 66 -12.77 -8.66 4.32
N ALA A 67 -12.61 -7.34 4.17
CA ALA A 67 -13.29 -6.49 3.18
C ALA A 67 -12.33 -5.38 2.75
N GLY A 68 -12.62 -4.69 1.63
CA GLY A 68 -11.78 -3.59 1.14
C GLY A 68 -10.71 -4.03 0.15
N TYR A 69 -10.93 -5.11 -0.58
CA TYR A 69 -9.96 -5.57 -1.57
C TYR A 69 -9.71 -4.54 -2.69
N GLN A 70 -10.70 -3.72 -3.05
CA GLN A 70 -10.53 -2.68 -4.06
C GLN A 70 -9.62 -1.56 -3.55
N GLU A 71 -9.79 -1.14 -2.31
CA GLU A 71 -8.93 -0.18 -1.62
C GLU A 71 -7.49 -0.70 -1.56
N VAL A 72 -7.30 -1.97 -1.18
CA VAL A 72 -5.97 -2.61 -1.17
C VAL A 72 -5.33 -2.62 -2.56
N ILE A 73 -6.08 -3.03 -3.61
CA ILE A 73 -5.56 -3.13 -4.98
C ILE A 73 -5.19 -1.76 -5.54
N THR A 74 -5.88 -0.70 -5.14
CA THR A 74 -5.65 0.67 -5.60
C THR A 74 -4.75 1.51 -4.68
N ASP A 75 -4.25 0.94 -3.57
CA ASP A 75 -3.27 1.59 -2.71
C ASP A 75 -1.88 1.58 -3.38
N PRO A 76 -1.30 2.77 -3.67
CA PRO A 76 0.01 2.87 -4.31
C PRO A 76 1.15 2.21 -3.52
N SER A 77 0.99 2.03 -2.21
CA SER A 77 1.99 1.39 -1.35
C SER A 77 2.28 -0.07 -1.73
N TYR A 78 1.39 -0.74 -2.48
CA TYR A 78 1.64 -2.09 -3.00
C TYR A 78 2.39 -2.14 -4.35
N THR A 79 2.91 -1.01 -4.83
CA THR A 79 3.72 -0.99 -6.07
C THR A 79 4.91 -1.95 -5.97
N GLY A 80 5.08 -2.80 -6.98
CA GLY A 80 6.13 -3.81 -7.02
C GLY A 80 5.77 -5.14 -6.33
N GLN A 81 4.66 -5.23 -5.62
CA GLN A 81 4.26 -6.39 -4.83
C GLN A 81 3.17 -7.23 -5.49
N ILE A 82 3.14 -8.51 -5.15
CA ILE A 82 2.04 -9.43 -5.41
C ILE A 82 1.28 -9.60 -4.09
N VAL A 83 0.00 -9.27 -4.08
CA VAL A 83 -0.82 -9.31 -2.88
C VAL A 83 -1.65 -10.58 -2.82
N MET A 84 -1.44 -11.39 -1.80
CA MET A 84 -2.29 -12.52 -1.48
C MET A 84 -3.34 -12.13 -0.44
N PHE A 85 -4.60 -12.34 -0.77
CA PHE A 85 -5.70 -12.16 0.18
C PHE A 85 -5.94 -13.44 0.99
N THR A 86 -5.90 -13.32 2.32
CA THR A 86 -6.19 -14.46 3.21
C THR A 86 -7.68 -14.74 3.33
N TYR A 87 -8.54 -13.72 3.12
CA TYR A 87 -9.98 -13.89 3.04
C TYR A 87 -10.36 -14.72 1.80
N PRO A 88 -11.19 -15.76 1.95
CA PRO A 88 -11.38 -16.74 0.87
C PRO A 88 -12.18 -16.23 -0.32
N HIS A 89 -13.14 -15.33 -0.13
CA HIS A 89 -14.08 -14.88 -1.16
C HIS A 89 -13.78 -13.46 -1.63
N ILE A 90 -12.89 -13.32 -2.59
CA ILE A 90 -12.49 -12.04 -3.16
C ILE A 90 -13.31 -11.75 -4.42
N GLY A 91 -13.81 -10.52 -4.58
CA GLY A 91 -14.71 -10.12 -5.67
C GLY A 91 -16.20 -10.18 -5.33
N ASN A 92 -16.59 -10.73 -4.17
CA ASN A 92 -17.96 -11.02 -3.78
C ASN A 92 -18.90 -9.80 -3.71
N TYR A 93 -18.40 -8.56 -3.56
CA TYR A 93 -19.20 -7.33 -3.58
C TYR A 93 -18.91 -6.42 -4.77
N GLY A 94 -18.09 -6.89 -5.74
CA GLY A 94 -17.79 -6.16 -6.97
C GLY A 94 -16.85 -4.96 -6.79
N ILE A 95 -16.84 -4.11 -7.78
CA ILE A 95 -16.05 -2.87 -7.86
C ILE A 95 -17.00 -1.68 -7.98
N ASN A 96 -16.65 -0.54 -7.41
CA ASN A 96 -17.39 0.70 -7.53
C ASN A 96 -16.47 1.93 -7.62
N SER A 97 -16.97 3.05 -8.11
CA SER A 97 -16.20 4.26 -8.36
C SER A 97 -15.77 5.02 -7.10
N LYS A 98 -16.28 4.66 -5.91
CA LYS A 98 -16.01 5.38 -4.65
C LYS A 98 -14.87 4.77 -3.84
N ASP A 99 -14.64 3.44 -3.96
CA ASP A 99 -13.70 2.69 -3.14
C ASP A 99 -12.28 2.63 -3.75
N TYR A 100 -11.95 3.56 -4.65
CA TYR A 100 -10.59 3.75 -5.18
C TYR A 100 -9.76 4.61 -4.23
N GLU A 101 -8.58 4.15 -3.86
CA GLU A 101 -7.61 4.92 -3.09
C GLU A 101 -6.64 5.74 -3.98
N SER A 102 -6.59 5.43 -5.28
CA SER A 102 -5.82 6.21 -6.27
C SER A 102 -6.44 6.09 -7.67
N SER A 103 -5.76 6.57 -8.69
CA SER A 103 -6.26 6.61 -10.08
C SER A 103 -6.37 5.24 -10.75
N LYS A 104 -5.59 4.24 -10.29
CA LYS A 104 -5.48 2.91 -10.90
C LYS A 104 -4.91 1.88 -9.90
N PRO A 105 -4.94 0.57 -10.21
CA PRO A 105 -4.13 -0.44 -9.52
C PRO A 105 -2.63 -0.20 -9.71
N TRP A 106 -1.82 -0.56 -8.70
CA TRP A 106 -0.38 -0.38 -8.73
C TRP A 106 0.41 -1.67 -8.47
N LEU A 107 -0.24 -2.69 -7.91
CA LEU A 107 0.39 -3.98 -7.61
C LEU A 107 0.72 -4.78 -8.88
N ARG A 108 1.62 -5.76 -8.75
CA ARG A 108 2.05 -6.65 -9.84
C ARG A 108 1.03 -7.75 -10.15
N GLY A 109 0.22 -8.14 -9.18
CA GLY A 109 -0.79 -9.18 -9.35
C GLY A 109 -1.44 -9.56 -8.03
N ILE A 110 -2.50 -10.37 -8.10
CA ILE A 110 -3.22 -10.84 -6.92
C ILE A 110 -3.26 -12.37 -6.85
N VAL A 111 -3.29 -12.88 -5.63
CA VAL A 111 -3.42 -14.30 -5.31
C VAL A 111 -4.63 -14.49 -4.42
N THR A 112 -5.52 -15.40 -4.81
CA THR A 112 -6.78 -15.63 -4.09
C THR A 112 -7.07 -17.12 -3.89
N ARG A 113 -7.85 -17.46 -2.84
CA ARG A 113 -8.45 -18.78 -2.69
C ARG A 113 -9.58 -18.96 -3.68
N SER A 114 -10.48 -17.97 -3.75
CA SER A 114 -11.60 -17.93 -4.68
C SER A 114 -11.72 -16.51 -5.25
N LEU A 115 -11.93 -16.41 -6.54
CA LEU A 115 -12.28 -15.17 -7.22
C LEU A 115 -13.74 -15.26 -7.65
N GLU A 116 -14.59 -14.48 -7.00
CA GLU A 116 -16.03 -14.53 -7.17
C GLU A 116 -16.49 -13.72 -8.38
N ASN A 117 -17.34 -14.34 -9.18
CA ASN A 117 -17.84 -13.73 -10.41
C ASN A 117 -19.25 -13.12 -10.26
N ARG A 118 -19.90 -13.41 -9.13
CA ARG A 118 -21.21 -12.85 -8.80
C ARG A 118 -21.08 -11.82 -7.70
N THR A 119 -21.47 -10.60 -8.04
CA THR A 119 -21.47 -9.48 -7.10
C THR A 119 -22.77 -9.47 -6.29
N SER A 120 -22.67 -9.32 -4.97
CA SER A 120 -23.81 -9.29 -4.05
C SER A 120 -24.11 -7.90 -3.46
N SER A 121 -23.38 -6.87 -3.87
CA SER A 121 -23.58 -5.50 -3.38
C SER A 121 -24.39 -4.66 -4.35
N TRP A 122 -25.34 -3.88 -3.83
CA TRP A 122 -26.06 -2.87 -4.60
C TRP A 122 -25.16 -1.72 -5.11
N ARG A 123 -23.96 -1.56 -4.52
CA ARG A 123 -22.95 -0.57 -4.94
C ARG A 123 -22.09 -1.06 -6.10
N ALA A 124 -22.20 -2.33 -6.47
CA ALA A 124 -21.36 -2.89 -7.52
C ALA A 124 -21.66 -2.24 -8.87
N GLU A 125 -20.65 -1.70 -9.52
CA GLU A 125 -20.68 -1.15 -10.87
C GLU A 125 -20.06 -2.12 -11.88
N ASP A 126 -19.19 -3.05 -11.40
CA ASP A 126 -18.49 -4.04 -12.20
C ASP A 126 -18.12 -5.26 -11.35
N THR A 127 -17.68 -6.35 -11.97
CA THR A 127 -17.05 -7.48 -11.29
C THR A 127 -15.57 -7.21 -11.07
N LEU A 128 -14.97 -7.82 -10.05
CA LEU A 128 -13.53 -7.70 -9.85
C LEU A 128 -12.75 -8.27 -11.04
N GLU A 129 -13.16 -9.42 -11.60
CA GLU A 129 -12.43 -10.06 -12.69
C GLU A 129 -12.43 -9.20 -13.96
N SER A 130 -13.57 -8.64 -14.40
CA SER A 130 -13.64 -7.72 -15.55
C SER A 130 -12.73 -6.53 -15.35
N TRP A 131 -12.75 -5.97 -14.14
CA TRP A 131 -11.94 -4.82 -13.77
C TRP A 131 -10.43 -5.14 -13.79
N LEU A 132 -10.01 -6.31 -13.28
CA LEU A 132 -8.62 -6.77 -13.38
C LEU A 132 -8.16 -6.90 -14.83
N ILE A 133 -9.02 -7.41 -15.70
CA ILE A 133 -8.75 -7.51 -17.16
C ILE A 133 -8.59 -6.11 -17.76
N GLN A 134 -9.50 -5.19 -17.44
CA GLN A 134 -9.49 -3.83 -17.97
C GLN A 134 -8.20 -3.07 -17.61
N TYR A 135 -7.66 -3.30 -16.42
CA TYR A 135 -6.42 -2.66 -15.94
C TYR A 135 -5.17 -3.51 -16.17
N ASP A 136 -5.30 -4.60 -16.91
CA ASP A 136 -4.22 -5.55 -17.22
C ASP A 136 -3.53 -6.12 -15.96
N ILE A 137 -4.30 -6.37 -14.90
CA ILE A 137 -3.81 -6.97 -13.65
C ILE A 137 -3.93 -8.48 -13.70
N PRO A 138 -2.80 -9.22 -13.65
CA PRO A 138 -2.81 -10.67 -13.59
C PRO A 138 -3.26 -11.19 -12.22
N ALA A 139 -3.97 -12.30 -12.23
CA ALA A 139 -4.42 -12.97 -11.01
C ALA A 139 -4.20 -14.48 -11.11
N ILE A 140 -4.00 -15.12 -9.97
CA ILE A 140 -4.06 -16.57 -9.79
C ILE A 140 -5.05 -16.90 -8.68
N THR A 141 -5.95 -17.85 -8.97
CA THR A 141 -7.01 -18.28 -8.05
C THR A 141 -6.94 -19.77 -7.76
N GLY A 142 -7.65 -20.26 -6.74
CA GLY A 142 -7.61 -21.67 -6.35
C GLY A 142 -6.42 -22.04 -5.47
N ILE A 143 -5.64 -21.07 -5.03
CA ILE A 143 -4.44 -21.27 -4.22
C ILE A 143 -4.82 -21.63 -2.77
N ASP A 144 -4.07 -22.53 -2.16
CA ASP A 144 -4.12 -22.75 -0.70
C ASP A 144 -3.46 -21.55 0.02
N THR A 145 -4.25 -20.49 0.20
CA THR A 145 -3.78 -19.25 0.81
C THR A 145 -3.41 -19.42 2.27
N ARG A 146 -4.00 -20.39 2.99
CA ARG A 146 -3.63 -20.70 4.38
C ARG A 146 -2.21 -21.25 4.45
N ARG A 147 -1.89 -22.27 3.64
CA ARG A 147 -0.54 -22.84 3.56
C ARG A 147 0.46 -21.78 3.13
N LEU A 148 0.12 -20.98 2.11
CA LEU A 148 1.00 -19.91 1.60
C LEU A 148 1.27 -18.84 2.67
N THR A 149 0.25 -18.46 3.48
CA THR A 149 0.43 -17.54 4.62
C THR A 149 1.44 -18.09 5.62
N VAL A 150 1.34 -19.40 5.95
CA VAL A 150 2.28 -20.04 6.88
C VAL A 150 3.71 -19.99 6.33
N CYS A 151 3.90 -20.33 5.04
CA CYS A 151 5.21 -20.24 4.39
C CYS A 151 5.81 -18.83 4.46
N ILE A 152 5.03 -17.79 4.12
CA ILE A 152 5.51 -16.40 4.16
C ILE A 152 5.83 -15.96 5.60
N ARG A 153 5.08 -16.40 6.60
CA ARG A 153 5.37 -16.07 8.00
C ARG A 153 6.65 -16.72 8.52
N GLU A 154 6.95 -17.93 8.06
CA GLU A 154 8.14 -18.68 8.48
C GLU A 154 9.41 -18.23 7.74
N GLN A 155 9.29 -17.91 6.46
CA GLN A 155 10.42 -17.60 5.58
C GLN A 155 10.67 -16.10 5.38
N GLY A 156 9.67 -15.28 5.67
CA GLY A 156 9.65 -13.84 5.37
C GLY A 156 8.99 -13.54 4.02
N ALA A 157 8.88 -12.25 3.72
CA ALA A 157 8.47 -11.76 2.40
C ALA A 157 9.58 -12.08 1.39
N VAL A 158 9.24 -12.90 0.39
CA VAL A 158 10.19 -13.43 -0.59
C VAL A 158 9.74 -13.10 -2.01
N GLY A 159 10.68 -13.17 -2.95
CA GLY A 159 10.37 -13.14 -4.37
C GLY A 159 9.47 -14.32 -4.74
N CYS A 160 8.50 -14.08 -5.58
CA CYS A 160 7.70 -15.15 -6.18
C CYS A 160 7.46 -14.90 -7.66
N ALA A 161 7.13 -15.99 -8.37
CA ALA A 161 6.62 -15.93 -9.73
C ALA A 161 5.35 -16.76 -9.83
N PHE A 162 4.39 -16.28 -10.60
CA PHE A 162 3.21 -17.08 -10.95
C PHE A 162 2.87 -16.95 -12.43
N GLY A 163 2.22 -17.97 -12.96
CA GLY A 163 1.84 -17.96 -14.36
C GLY A 163 1.58 -19.35 -14.92
N THR A 164 1.61 -19.44 -16.25
CA THR A 164 1.39 -20.69 -17.02
C THR A 164 2.68 -21.29 -17.57
N ALA A 165 3.81 -20.64 -17.32
CA ALA A 165 5.13 -21.15 -17.71
C ALA A 165 5.50 -22.43 -16.94
N PRO A 166 6.45 -23.24 -17.44
CA PRO A 166 7.01 -24.37 -16.73
C PRO A 166 7.54 -23.97 -15.34
N GLU A 167 7.42 -24.87 -14.37
CA GLU A 167 7.82 -24.66 -12.98
C GLU A 167 9.28 -24.21 -12.84
N SER A 168 10.19 -24.77 -13.64
CA SER A 168 11.61 -24.40 -13.64
C SER A 168 11.83 -22.94 -14.05
N ILE A 169 11.06 -22.45 -15.02
CA ILE A 169 11.12 -21.05 -15.48
C ILE A 169 10.55 -20.11 -14.39
N LEU A 170 9.43 -20.52 -13.77
CA LEU A 170 8.85 -19.75 -12.66
C LEU A 170 9.78 -19.68 -11.46
N LEU A 171 10.45 -20.79 -11.10
CA LEU A 171 11.44 -20.82 -10.01
C LEU A 171 12.62 -19.90 -10.28
N GLU A 172 13.19 -19.98 -11.48
CA GLU A 172 14.31 -19.11 -11.88
C GLU A 172 13.90 -17.62 -11.84
N ALA A 173 12.70 -17.30 -12.31
CA ALA A 173 12.15 -15.94 -12.27
C ALA A 173 11.93 -15.46 -10.82
N ALA A 174 11.38 -16.31 -9.94
CA ALA A 174 11.17 -16.00 -8.53
C ALA A 174 12.49 -15.74 -7.80
N GLN A 175 13.54 -16.53 -8.08
CA GLN A 175 14.87 -16.37 -7.48
C GLN A 175 15.61 -15.11 -7.94
N ARG A 176 15.27 -14.59 -9.12
CA ARG A 176 15.83 -13.34 -9.67
C ARG A 176 15.03 -12.09 -9.24
N GLU A 177 13.87 -12.28 -8.62
CA GLU A 177 13.04 -11.14 -8.19
C GLU A 177 13.72 -10.40 -7.02
N PRO A 178 14.10 -9.11 -7.21
CA PRO A 178 14.85 -8.37 -6.18
C PRO A 178 14.00 -7.96 -4.98
N GLY A 179 12.67 -8.02 -5.10
CA GLY A 179 11.74 -7.47 -4.12
C GLY A 179 11.79 -5.94 -4.03
N THR A 180 11.41 -5.41 -2.88
CA THR A 180 11.35 -3.96 -2.65
C THR A 180 12.61 -3.39 -1.97
N THR A 181 13.55 -4.23 -1.55
CA THR A 181 14.77 -3.79 -0.83
C THR A 181 15.66 -2.95 -1.74
N GLY A 182 16.04 -1.77 -1.27
CA GLY A 182 16.86 -0.81 -2.01
C GLY A 182 16.14 -0.11 -3.18
N ALA A 183 14.81 -0.26 -3.30
CA ALA A 183 14.05 0.32 -4.39
C ALA A 183 13.38 1.65 -3.98
N ASP A 184 13.69 2.75 -4.70
CA ASP A 184 12.86 3.95 -4.72
C ASP A 184 11.70 3.74 -5.71
N LEU A 185 10.49 3.54 -5.19
CA LEU A 185 9.28 3.40 -5.98
C LEU A 185 8.39 4.65 -5.92
N THR A 186 8.78 5.68 -5.17
CA THR A 186 8.00 6.91 -5.03
C THR A 186 7.86 7.67 -6.33
N GLY A 187 8.91 7.68 -7.17
CA GLY A 187 8.89 8.29 -8.49
C GLY A 187 7.90 7.69 -9.49
N ILE A 188 7.41 6.45 -9.22
CA ILE A 188 6.42 5.79 -10.09
C ILE A 188 4.99 6.26 -9.76
N VAL A 189 4.73 6.59 -8.49
CA VAL A 189 3.38 6.82 -7.95
C VAL A 189 3.07 8.29 -7.64
N THR A 190 4.09 9.13 -7.53
CA THR A 190 3.95 10.55 -7.21
C THR A 190 3.25 11.33 -8.33
N THR A 191 2.65 12.46 -7.99
CA THR A 191 2.12 13.40 -8.98
C THR A 191 3.23 14.07 -9.77
N ASP A 192 2.99 14.33 -11.06
CA ASP A 192 3.94 15.07 -11.92
C ASP A 192 3.92 16.59 -11.67
N THR A 193 2.80 17.12 -11.15
CA THR A 193 2.56 18.56 -11.01
C THR A 193 1.90 18.89 -9.69
N VAL A 194 2.14 20.08 -9.18
CA VAL A 194 1.44 20.61 -8.00
C VAL A 194 -0.04 20.82 -8.33
N TYR A 195 -0.92 20.34 -7.46
CA TYR A 195 -2.35 20.61 -7.55
C TYR A 195 -2.94 20.94 -6.18
N ASN A 196 -4.09 21.64 -6.19
CA ASN A 196 -4.75 22.07 -4.96
C ASN A 196 -6.11 21.40 -4.82
N ILE A 197 -6.46 21.06 -3.56
CA ILE A 197 -7.78 20.56 -3.17
C ILE A 197 -8.27 21.26 -1.90
N GLY A 198 -9.54 21.10 -1.57
CA GLY A 198 -10.19 21.77 -0.44
C GLY A 198 -10.71 23.15 -0.82
N ASP A 199 -11.28 23.84 0.18
CA ASP A 199 -11.83 25.19 -0.02
C ASP A 199 -10.69 26.23 -0.18
N PRO A 200 -10.62 26.95 -1.32
CA PRO A 200 -9.62 27.99 -1.51
C PRO A 200 -9.66 29.12 -0.45
N GLY A 201 -10.84 29.34 0.17
CA GLY A 201 -11.04 30.32 1.24
C GLY A 201 -10.58 29.84 2.61
N ASN A 202 -10.17 28.59 2.75
CA ASN A 202 -9.67 28.09 4.03
C ASN A 202 -8.31 28.67 4.37
N ASN A 203 -8.22 29.28 5.55
CA ASN A 203 -6.96 29.88 6.02
C ASN A 203 -5.92 28.87 6.47
N TYR A 204 -6.30 27.64 6.81
CA TYR A 204 -5.37 26.58 7.20
C TYR A 204 -4.81 25.88 5.98
N ARG A 205 -3.50 25.94 5.80
CA ARG A 205 -2.79 25.48 4.61
C ARG A 205 -1.90 24.30 4.91
N ILE A 206 -2.07 23.24 4.13
CA ILE A 206 -1.25 22.02 4.18
C ILE A 206 -0.47 21.90 2.88
N VAL A 207 0.83 21.66 2.96
CA VAL A 207 1.61 21.13 1.83
C VAL A 207 1.77 19.64 2.06
N ALA A 208 1.20 18.83 1.16
CA ALA A 208 1.22 17.38 1.24
C ALA A 208 2.18 16.80 0.19
N TYR A 209 3.26 16.17 0.63
CA TYR A 209 4.15 15.43 -0.26
C TYR A 209 3.49 14.12 -0.69
N ASP A 210 3.40 13.92 -1.99
CA ASP A 210 2.82 12.72 -2.59
C ASP A 210 3.91 11.68 -2.83
N PHE A 211 4.06 10.76 -1.88
CA PHE A 211 4.89 9.56 -2.04
C PHE A 211 4.07 8.36 -2.54
N GLY A 212 2.81 8.57 -2.86
CA GLY A 212 1.79 7.58 -3.17
C GLY A 212 0.55 7.78 -2.29
N ILE A 213 0.09 9.04 -2.20
CA ILE A 213 -0.96 9.45 -1.26
C ILE A 213 -2.30 8.80 -1.59
N LYS A 214 -2.96 8.24 -0.58
CA LYS A 214 -4.30 7.69 -0.70
C LYS A 214 -5.37 8.77 -0.76
N ARG A 215 -6.40 8.52 -1.58
CA ARG A 215 -7.55 9.43 -1.74
C ARG A 215 -8.25 9.70 -0.40
N SER A 216 -8.37 8.70 0.45
CA SER A 216 -8.97 8.85 1.78
C SER A 216 -8.23 9.86 2.64
N MET A 217 -6.89 9.88 2.67
CA MET A 217 -6.11 10.91 3.36
C MET A 217 -6.46 12.31 2.85
N LEU A 218 -6.46 12.49 1.53
CA LEU A 218 -6.83 13.76 0.91
C LEU A 218 -8.27 14.17 1.26
N ASN A 219 -9.19 13.20 1.33
CA ASN A 219 -10.58 13.46 1.71
C ASN A 219 -10.71 13.95 3.16
N TYR A 220 -9.90 13.47 4.10
CA TYR A 220 -9.88 13.98 5.47
C TYR A 220 -9.23 15.38 5.54
N LEU A 221 -8.08 15.57 4.92
CA LEU A 221 -7.35 16.83 4.97
C LEU A 221 -8.16 18.00 4.37
N LYS A 222 -8.82 17.80 3.21
CA LYS A 222 -9.60 18.84 2.54
C LYS A 222 -10.86 19.31 3.30
N GLN A 223 -11.32 18.56 4.32
CA GLN A 223 -12.47 18.97 5.12
C GLN A 223 -12.16 20.19 5.98
N PHE A 224 -10.91 20.42 6.33
CA PHE A 224 -10.54 21.51 7.23
C PHE A 224 -9.37 22.38 6.74
N ALA A 225 -8.78 22.05 5.59
CA ALA A 225 -7.61 22.73 5.05
C ALA A 225 -7.73 22.99 3.55
N ARG A 226 -7.00 23.99 3.07
CA ARG A 226 -6.54 24.07 1.69
C ARG A 226 -5.26 23.26 1.58
N VAL A 227 -5.26 22.25 0.72
CA VAL A 227 -4.13 21.32 0.57
C VAL A 227 -3.47 21.52 -0.79
N SER A 228 -2.19 21.83 -0.79
CA SER A 228 -1.34 21.79 -1.98
C SER A 228 -0.60 20.46 -2.00
N VAL A 229 -0.96 19.58 -2.93
CA VAL A 229 -0.29 18.30 -3.12
C VAL A 229 0.89 18.50 -4.05
N VAL A 230 2.09 18.10 -3.62
CA VAL A 230 3.35 18.35 -4.31
C VAL A 230 4.08 17.04 -4.62
N PRO A 231 4.90 17.00 -5.71
CA PRO A 231 5.70 15.83 -6.04
C PRO A 231 6.65 15.40 -4.91
N ALA A 232 7.04 14.12 -4.90
CA ALA A 232 7.97 13.53 -3.92
C ALA A 232 9.32 14.24 -3.84
N THR A 233 9.76 14.90 -4.92
CA THR A 233 11.03 15.61 -5.03
C THR A 233 10.89 17.14 -4.97
N PHE A 234 9.71 17.65 -4.58
CA PHE A 234 9.46 19.09 -4.47
C PHE A 234 10.38 19.70 -3.40
N SER A 235 11.09 20.78 -3.71
CA SER A 235 12.12 21.31 -2.82
C SER A 235 11.53 21.86 -1.50
N ALA A 236 12.31 21.84 -0.43
CA ALA A 236 11.89 22.39 0.86
C ALA A 236 11.58 23.89 0.79
N ASP A 237 12.38 24.65 0.05
CA ASP A 237 12.18 26.11 -0.10
C ASP A 237 10.94 26.43 -0.92
N ASP A 238 10.66 25.68 -2.00
CA ASP A 238 9.42 25.84 -2.76
C ASP A 238 8.20 25.46 -1.90
N ALA A 239 8.28 24.40 -1.09
CA ALA A 239 7.21 24.03 -0.16
C ALA A 239 6.94 25.13 0.86
N LEU A 240 7.98 25.73 1.45
CA LEU A 240 7.84 26.83 2.40
C LEU A 240 7.34 28.12 1.73
N SER A 241 7.65 28.35 0.44
CA SER A 241 7.13 29.50 -0.32
C SER A 241 5.61 29.50 -0.42
N LEU A 242 4.97 28.30 -0.35
CA LEU A 242 3.52 28.14 -0.27
C LEU A 242 2.95 28.54 1.10
N SER A 243 3.82 28.90 2.05
CA SER A 243 3.49 29.33 3.42
C SER A 243 2.57 28.33 4.14
N PRO A 244 2.93 27.06 4.28
CA PRO A 244 2.10 26.06 4.96
C PRO A 244 2.06 26.28 6.48
N ASP A 245 0.92 25.98 7.10
CA ASP A 245 0.80 25.88 8.55
C ASP A 245 1.38 24.55 9.04
N ILE A 246 1.34 23.51 8.18
CA ILE A 246 1.93 22.18 8.42
C ILE A 246 2.31 21.52 7.10
N VAL A 247 3.39 20.73 7.13
CA VAL A 247 3.76 19.80 6.05
C VAL A 247 3.26 18.40 6.41
N PHE A 248 2.62 17.76 5.45
CA PHE A 248 2.12 16.40 5.56
C PHE A 248 2.93 15.47 4.64
N LEU A 249 3.48 14.39 5.21
CA LEU A 249 4.23 13.37 4.50
C LEU A 249 3.37 12.12 4.35
N SER A 250 3.03 11.75 3.12
CA SER A 250 2.08 10.68 2.86
C SER A 250 2.69 9.27 3.03
N ASN A 251 1.82 8.26 2.92
CA ASN A 251 2.20 6.88 2.66
C ASN A 251 2.84 6.72 1.29
N GLY A 252 3.44 5.56 1.04
CA GLY A 252 4.00 5.22 -0.26
C GLY A 252 4.74 3.88 -0.28
N PRO A 253 5.18 3.42 -1.46
CA PRO A 253 5.89 2.17 -1.66
C PRO A 253 7.42 2.32 -1.52
N GLY A 254 8.09 1.16 -1.44
CA GLY A 254 9.54 1.06 -1.54
C GLY A 254 10.27 0.97 -0.21
N ASP A 255 11.59 1.04 -0.29
CA ASP A 255 12.50 0.98 0.85
C ASP A 255 12.85 2.41 1.31
N PRO A 256 12.52 2.80 2.55
CA PRO A 256 12.90 4.12 3.05
C PRO A 256 14.43 4.35 3.00
N ALA A 257 15.24 3.29 3.03
CA ALA A 257 16.70 3.41 2.92
C ALA A 257 17.19 3.88 1.53
N ALA A 258 16.36 3.77 0.49
CA ALA A 258 16.66 4.24 -0.86
C ALA A 258 16.25 5.70 -1.12
N LEU A 259 15.61 6.38 -0.16
CA LEU A 259 14.98 7.68 -0.33
C LEU A 259 15.82 8.87 0.18
N ASP A 260 17.12 8.88 -0.14
CA ASP A 260 18.04 9.92 0.37
C ASP A 260 17.65 11.35 -0.07
N ILE A 261 17.08 11.52 -1.27
CA ILE A 261 16.60 12.81 -1.77
C ILE A 261 15.45 13.31 -0.89
N GLN A 262 14.45 12.49 -0.66
CA GLN A 262 13.27 12.81 0.15
C GLN A 262 13.65 13.07 1.61
N VAL A 263 14.55 12.26 2.15
CA VAL A 263 15.13 12.47 3.50
C VAL A 263 15.85 13.81 3.60
N GLY A 264 16.65 14.19 2.59
CA GLY A 264 17.33 15.50 2.53
C GLY A 264 16.35 16.67 2.48
N ILE A 265 15.28 16.56 1.69
CA ILE A 265 14.22 17.56 1.62
C ILE A 265 13.54 17.73 2.99
N VAL A 266 13.15 16.62 3.62
CA VAL A 266 12.47 16.64 4.92
C VAL A 266 13.40 17.19 6.02
N SER A 267 14.69 16.85 6.00
CA SER A 267 15.68 17.40 6.94
C SER A 267 15.75 18.93 6.87
N ASN A 268 15.61 19.51 5.66
CA ASN A 268 15.61 20.97 5.46
C ASN A 268 14.28 21.64 5.90
N LEU A 269 13.23 20.89 6.16
CA LEU A 269 11.94 21.37 6.68
C LEU A 269 11.87 21.35 8.22
N ILE A 270 12.67 20.47 8.86
CA ILE A 270 12.68 20.28 10.32
C ILE A 270 13.04 21.60 11.03
N GLY A 271 12.22 21.95 12.04
CA GLY A 271 12.37 23.19 12.81
C GLY A 271 11.87 24.47 12.11
N ARG A 272 11.57 24.41 10.80
CA ARG A 272 11.03 25.55 10.04
C ARG A 272 9.51 25.56 9.96
N VAL A 273 8.90 24.37 9.98
CA VAL A 273 7.45 24.16 9.88
C VAL A 273 7.07 22.90 10.68
N PRO A 274 5.87 22.81 11.27
CA PRO A 274 5.36 21.55 11.84
C PRO A 274 5.26 20.48 10.77
N ILE A 275 5.56 19.21 11.12
CA ILE A 275 5.52 18.09 10.17
C ILE A 275 4.74 16.91 10.76
N PHE A 276 3.82 16.37 9.98
CA PHE A 276 3.13 15.12 10.30
C PHE A 276 3.35 14.08 9.21
N GLY A 277 3.70 12.84 9.61
CA GLY A 277 3.99 11.76 8.66
C GLY A 277 3.14 10.51 8.89
N ILE A 278 2.73 9.85 7.80
CA ILE A 278 2.00 8.56 7.81
C ILE A 278 2.79 7.52 7.03
N CYS A 279 2.97 6.34 7.62
CA CYS A 279 3.56 5.14 7.02
C CYS A 279 4.96 5.44 6.43
N LEU A 280 5.14 5.52 5.11
CA LEU A 280 6.41 5.90 4.51
C LEU A 280 6.88 7.29 4.98
N GLY A 281 5.95 8.24 5.13
CA GLY A 281 6.24 9.57 5.68
C GLY A 281 6.79 9.52 7.11
N HIS A 282 6.33 8.59 7.95
CA HIS A 282 6.90 8.32 9.27
C HIS A 282 8.34 7.81 9.16
N GLN A 283 8.61 6.90 8.25
CA GLN A 283 9.94 6.30 8.05
C GLN A 283 10.94 7.32 7.48
N ILE A 284 10.54 8.13 6.50
CA ILE A 284 11.36 9.22 5.95
C ILE A 284 11.68 10.23 7.05
N LEU A 285 10.69 10.61 7.85
CA LEU A 285 10.84 11.58 8.94
C LEU A 285 11.78 11.04 10.03
N ALA A 286 11.67 9.75 10.39
CA ALA A 286 12.59 9.09 11.31
C ALA A 286 14.03 9.14 10.78
N ARG A 287 14.25 8.83 9.50
CA ARG A 287 15.58 8.94 8.88
C ARG A 287 16.10 10.37 8.85
N ALA A 288 15.23 11.34 8.60
CA ALA A 288 15.60 12.76 8.56
C ALA A 288 16.09 13.30 9.91
N ILE A 289 15.66 12.71 11.03
CA ILE A 289 16.21 13.02 12.37
C ILE A 289 17.41 12.12 12.75
N GLY A 290 17.84 11.20 11.87
CA GLY A 290 18.99 10.34 12.08
C GLY A 290 18.67 8.94 12.64
N ALA A 291 17.39 8.54 12.75
CA ALA A 291 17.01 7.22 13.19
C ALA A 291 17.13 6.18 12.06
N ALA A 292 17.31 4.91 12.43
CA ALA A 292 17.44 3.80 11.50
C ALA A 292 16.09 3.13 11.21
N THR A 293 15.94 2.64 9.98
CA THR A 293 14.83 1.78 9.55
C THR A 293 15.34 0.38 9.26
N TYR A 294 14.45 -0.62 9.33
CA TYR A 294 14.77 -2.01 9.03
C TYR A 294 13.58 -2.72 8.38
N LYS A 295 13.83 -3.77 7.61
CA LYS A 295 12.79 -4.59 6.98
C LYS A 295 12.23 -5.59 7.99
N LEU A 296 10.91 -5.65 8.11
CA LEU A 296 10.21 -6.68 8.88
C LEU A 296 10.26 -8.02 8.13
N PRO A 297 10.24 -9.15 8.85
CA PRO A 297 10.29 -10.47 8.18
C PRO A 297 9.21 -10.66 7.13
N PHE A 298 7.95 -10.31 7.41
CA PHE A 298 6.81 -10.47 6.49
C PHE A 298 5.88 -9.25 6.40
N GLY A 299 6.31 -8.13 7.00
CA GLY A 299 5.52 -6.89 7.03
C GLY A 299 4.25 -6.96 7.89
N HIS A 300 3.57 -5.83 7.98
CA HIS A 300 2.25 -5.70 8.58
C HIS A 300 1.24 -5.31 7.51
N HIS A 301 0.27 -6.18 7.23
CA HIS A 301 -0.74 -5.95 6.20
C HIS A 301 -2.10 -6.47 6.67
N GLY A 302 -3.00 -5.56 7.03
CA GLY A 302 -4.33 -5.90 7.50
C GLY A 302 -4.98 -4.83 8.35
N GLY A 303 -6.25 -4.99 8.68
CA GLY A 303 -7.05 -4.03 9.45
C GLY A 303 -7.32 -4.43 10.90
N ASN A 304 -6.46 -5.24 11.52
CA ASN A 304 -6.73 -5.85 12.83
C ASN A 304 -5.52 -5.85 13.78
N HIS A 305 -4.58 -4.91 13.60
CA HIS A 305 -3.41 -4.81 14.47
C HIS A 305 -3.70 -3.93 15.68
N PRO A 306 -3.52 -4.46 16.92
CA PRO A 306 -3.70 -3.69 18.13
C PRO A 306 -2.47 -2.81 18.39
N VAL A 307 -2.66 -1.51 18.47
CA VAL A 307 -1.61 -0.53 18.74
C VAL A 307 -1.91 0.19 20.05
N LYS A 308 -0.93 0.26 20.95
CA LYS A 308 -1.04 0.95 22.22
C LYS A 308 -0.52 2.37 22.11
N ARG A 309 -1.36 3.33 22.44
CA ARG A 309 -0.97 4.73 22.63
C ARG A 309 -0.29 4.89 23.98
N MET A 310 0.99 5.23 24.00
CA MET A 310 1.81 5.23 25.23
C MET A 310 1.36 6.28 26.25
N ALA A 311 0.92 7.45 25.80
CA ALA A 311 0.49 8.55 26.68
C ALA A 311 -0.76 8.23 27.51
N THR A 312 -1.67 7.41 26.99
CA THR A 312 -2.97 7.12 27.65
C THR A 312 -3.13 5.66 28.05
N GLY A 313 -2.30 4.76 27.50
CA GLY A 313 -2.45 3.31 27.65
C GLY A 313 -3.62 2.73 26.84
N ARG A 314 -4.37 3.54 26.08
CA ARG A 314 -5.47 3.09 25.23
C ARG A 314 -4.93 2.21 24.10
N VAL A 315 -5.68 1.15 23.78
CA VAL A 315 -5.42 0.27 22.64
C VAL A 315 -6.39 0.64 21.53
N GLU A 316 -5.85 0.81 20.33
CA GLU A 316 -6.57 1.10 19.09
C GLU A 316 -6.38 -0.07 18.12
N VAL A 317 -7.42 -0.44 17.37
CA VAL A 317 -7.29 -1.39 16.27
C VAL A 317 -6.98 -0.60 15.01
N THR A 318 -5.89 -0.97 14.34
CA THR A 318 -5.32 -0.15 13.26
C THR A 318 -5.25 -0.90 11.93
N SER A 319 -5.24 -0.11 10.85
CA SER A 319 -4.95 -0.58 9.50
C SER A 319 -3.45 -0.45 9.22
N GLN A 320 -2.85 -1.52 8.70
CA GLN A 320 -1.42 -1.64 8.47
C GLN A 320 -1.12 -2.02 7.01
N ASN A 321 -0.13 -1.37 6.41
CA ASN A 321 0.42 -1.73 5.12
C ASN A 321 1.88 -1.26 5.00
N HIS A 322 2.81 -1.98 5.63
CA HIS A 322 4.23 -1.64 5.55
C HIS A 322 5.14 -2.86 5.73
N ASN A 323 6.26 -2.89 5.00
CA ASN A 323 7.31 -3.91 5.10
C ASN A 323 8.49 -3.45 5.95
N TYR A 324 8.59 -2.15 6.23
CA TYR A 324 9.69 -1.55 6.99
C TYR A 324 9.16 -0.92 8.26
N ALA A 325 10.03 -0.82 9.25
CA ALA A 325 9.75 -0.21 10.55
C ALA A 325 10.92 0.64 11.02
N VAL A 326 10.67 1.52 11.97
CA VAL A 326 11.67 2.38 12.60
C VAL A 326 12.22 1.70 13.86
N SER A 327 13.55 1.73 14.02
CA SER A 327 14.22 1.19 15.22
C SER A 327 13.97 2.06 16.44
N GLY A 328 13.33 1.49 17.47
CA GLY A 328 13.03 2.22 18.72
C GLY A 328 14.27 2.72 19.44
N SER A 329 15.33 1.91 19.52
CA SER A 329 16.59 2.32 20.17
C SER A 329 17.30 3.46 19.44
N SER A 330 17.20 3.52 18.11
CA SER A 330 17.76 4.63 17.34
C SER A 330 16.94 5.91 17.49
N LEU A 331 15.60 5.81 17.59
CA LEU A 331 14.73 6.97 17.88
C LEU A 331 15.07 7.65 19.18
N GLU A 332 15.23 6.88 20.26
CA GLU A 332 15.61 7.42 21.58
C GLU A 332 16.95 8.16 21.52
N SER A 333 17.92 7.61 20.78
CA SER A 333 19.23 8.25 20.58
C SER A 333 19.15 9.58 19.82
N CYS A 334 18.10 9.78 18.99
CA CYS A 334 17.83 11.02 18.28
C CYS A 334 16.93 12.00 19.07
N GLY A 335 16.59 11.69 20.33
CA GLY A 335 15.74 12.53 21.17
C GLY A 335 14.25 12.50 20.82
N ALA A 336 13.82 11.55 20.02
CA ALA A 336 12.42 11.32 19.70
C ALA A 336 11.75 10.43 20.77
N LYS A 337 10.48 10.70 21.06
CA LYS A 337 9.65 9.88 21.94
C LYS A 337 8.83 8.90 21.14
N VAL A 338 8.84 7.62 21.51
CA VAL A 338 7.90 6.62 20.99
C VAL A 338 6.51 6.91 21.54
N THR A 339 5.53 7.12 20.65
CA THR A 339 4.14 7.45 21.03
C THR A 339 3.18 6.29 20.92
N HIS A 340 3.45 5.36 20.01
CA HIS A 340 2.61 4.21 19.71
C HIS A 340 3.46 2.95 19.51
N VAL A 341 2.96 1.79 19.98
CA VAL A 341 3.65 0.50 19.89
C VAL A 341 2.66 -0.59 19.51
N ASN A 342 3.03 -1.44 18.55
CA ASN A 342 2.27 -2.62 18.17
C ASN A 342 2.30 -3.66 19.30
N LEU A 343 1.15 -4.18 19.68
CA LEU A 343 1.06 -5.17 20.76
C LEU A 343 1.36 -6.60 20.32
N ASN A 344 1.43 -6.88 19.02
CA ASN A 344 1.75 -8.21 18.52
C ASN A 344 3.25 -8.52 18.64
N ASP A 345 4.12 -7.52 18.40
CA ASP A 345 5.57 -7.73 18.26
C ASP A 345 6.43 -6.59 18.81
N GLY A 346 5.83 -5.53 19.34
CA GLY A 346 6.57 -4.41 19.94
C GLY A 346 7.15 -3.41 18.93
N VAL A 347 6.83 -3.50 17.65
CA VAL A 347 7.25 -2.55 16.62
C VAL A 347 6.78 -1.14 16.95
N VAL A 348 7.65 -0.14 16.70
CA VAL A 348 7.31 1.28 16.86
C VAL A 348 6.27 1.67 15.82
N GLU A 349 5.15 2.18 16.30
CA GLU A 349 4.00 2.59 15.49
C GLU A 349 3.76 4.10 15.48
N GLY A 350 4.61 4.87 16.15
CA GLY A 350 4.54 6.32 16.11
C GLY A 350 5.63 6.99 16.94
N MET A 351 5.97 8.19 16.56
CA MET A 351 6.98 9.01 17.24
C MET A 351 6.57 10.48 17.31
N ARG A 352 7.23 11.21 18.23
CA ARG A 352 7.08 12.66 18.40
C ARG A 352 8.40 13.30 18.81
N VAL A 353 8.66 14.50 18.24
CA VAL A 353 9.76 15.39 18.63
C VAL A 353 9.18 16.76 18.94
N ASP A 354 8.97 17.06 20.24
CA ASP A 354 8.29 18.28 20.66
C ASP A 354 9.03 19.56 20.25
N SER A 355 10.36 19.59 20.37
CA SER A 355 11.20 20.75 20.03
C SER A 355 11.14 21.14 18.55
N ALA A 356 10.84 20.20 17.67
CA ALA A 356 10.76 20.41 16.23
C ALA A 356 9.31 20.40 15.71
N ARG A 357 8.32 20.22 16.58
CA ARG A 357 6.90 20.08 16.21
C ARG A 357 6.67 18.99 15.17
N ILE A 358 7.22 17.81 15.45
CA ILE A 358 7.12 16.62 14.61
C ILE A 358 6.24 15.59 15.31
N GLU A 359 5.31 15.01 14.56
CA GLU A 359 4.55 13.83 14.96
C GLU A 359 4.33 12.90 13.76
N SER A 360 4.34 11.59 13.98
CA SER A 360 4.07 10.65 12.90
C SER A 360 3.61 9.30 13.43
N VAL A 361 2.89 8.55 12.56
CA VAL A 361 2.43 7.20 12.82
C VAL A 361 2.78 6.26 11.66
N GLN A 362 3.08 5.00 11.99
CA GLN A 362 3.42 3.97 11.01
C GLN A 362 2.19 3.38 10.33
N TYR A 363 1.09 3.26 11.06
CA TYR A 363 -0.19 2.74 10.58
C TYR A 363 -1.00 3.81 9.85
N HIS A 364 -2.12 3.38 9.26
CA HIS A 364 -3.01 4.19 8.42
C HIS A 364 -4.25 4.67 9.22
N PRO A 365 -4.24 5.88 9.79
CA PRO A 365 -5.38 6.40 10.55
C PRO A 365 -6.61 6.68 9.69
N GLU A 366 -6.44 6.89 8.36
CA GLU A 366 -7.53 7.03 7.40
C GLU A 366 -8.26 5.72 7.14
N SER A 367 -7.65 4.59 7.55
CA SER A 367 -8.16 3.23 7.28
C SER A 367 -8.22 2.93 5.77
N SER A 368 -9.38 2.62 5.21
CA SER A 368 -9.59 2.36 3.76
C SER A 368 -8.63 1.32 3.16
N PRO A 369 -8.80 0.02 3.54
CA PRO A 369 -9.80 -0.52 4.46
C PRO A 369 -9.34 -0.55 5.92
N GLY A 370 -10.28 -0.64 6.84
CA GLY A 370 -9.98 -0.90 8.25
C GLY A 370 -10.83 -0.13 9.26
N PRO A 371 -10.51 -0.25 10.56
CA PRO A 371 -11.21 0.43 11.65
C PRO A 371 -10.85 1.92 11.72
N HIS A 372 -11.73 2.72 12.32
CA HIS A 372 -11.62 4.18 12.39
C HIS A 372 -11.18 4.71 13.77
N ASP A 373 -10.58 3.87 14.61
CA ASP A 373 -10.20 4.22 15.99
C ASP A 373 -9.25 5.41 16.06
N SER A 374 -8.44 5.62 15.02
CA SER A 374 -7.33 6.58 14.99
C SER A 374 -7.63 7.86 14.18
N LEU A 375 -8.87 8.07 13.74
CA LEU A 375 -9.25 9.26 12.95
C LEU A 375 -8.95 10.59 13.65
N TYR A 376 -8.91 10.61 14.99
CA TYR A 376 -8.56 11.80 15.78
C TYR A 376 -7.19 12.39 15.43
N LEU A 377 -6.28 11.60 14.84
CA LEU A 377 -4.97 12.06 14.39
C LEU A 377 -5.06 13.14 13.29
N PHE A 378 -6.09 13.10 12.44
CA PHE A 378 -6.33 14.20 11.49
C PHE A 378 -6.79 15.50 12.16
N GLU A 379 -7.51 15.40 13.27
CA GLU A 379 -7.91 16.56 14.06
C GLU A 379 -6.71 17.15 14.83
N SER A 380 -5.80 16.29 15.32
CA SER A 380 -4.59 16.71 16.05
C SER A 380 -3.58 17.48 15.20
N LEU A 381 -3.66 17.41 13.85
CA LEU A 381 -2.82 18.22 12.95
C LEU A 381 -2.89 19.72 13.26
N LYS A 382 -4.09 20.22 13.59
CA LYS A 382 -4.29 21.64 13.94
C LYS A 382 -3.64 22.01 15.28
N GLU A 383 -3.54 21.05 16.20
CA GLU A 383 -2.90 21.26 17.49
C GLU A 383 -1.37 21.31 17.34
N LEU A 384 -0.82 20.48 16.47
CA LEU A 384 0.61 20.44 16.19
C LEU A 384 1.12 21.74 15.55
N SER A 385 0.27 22.43 14.80
CA SER A 385 0.61 23.69 14.12
C SER A 385 0.50 24.94 15.00
N ARG A 386 -0.10 24.85 16.18
CA ARG A 386 -0.19 25.94 17.18
C ARG A 386 1.06 25.99 18.04
#